data_803eb9ad57bd1eb1c24f508ea3b92e3e
#
_entry.id   803eb9ad57bd1eb1c24f508ea3b92e3e
#
_cell.length_a   1.000
_cell.length_b   1.000
_cell.length_c   1.000
_cell.angle_alpha   90.00
_cell.angle_beta   90.00
_cell.angle_gamma   90.00
#
_symmetry.space_group_name_H-M   'P 1'
#
loop_
_entity.id
_entity.type
_entity.pdbx_description
1 polymer ?
#
loop_
_entity_poly.entity_id
_entity_poly.type
_entity_poly.pdbx_seq_one_letter_code
_entity_poly.pdbx_strand_id
1 'polypeptide(L)'
;LIPDLTFPERIFHKESSMDRLARKNEWFARAEKVIPGGMYGHQSVKYLTEDFPLYFAKAKGTHLWDVDGNKYIDYVCGYGTNLFGYGNERIEQAAALQLQKIDTATGPSEVMVQLAEALTQQVSHADWAMFCKNGSDATSMAMVISRAYREKRKILVARGTYHGASPWNVPYTTGITKEDRAHVVYFEYNDIESLNAAVKSVDGDVAAIYATPFRHEVLYDQFFPSIEYAKECRRLADEQEALLVVDEVRTGLRLSRDCSWSDWGVHPDLSCWGKAIGGGYAIAAVLGSDKAREAATNIFVTGSYWLSAVPMAAAIETLRLVRETDYLEHTKRLADKLRAGIAEQAERHGFELKQTGPSVMPQMLFAGDDELVSRGRAWTSEVIKNGAYLHPWHNMFFTASHTDEDIARTLEATEVAFGAIKQKAVAVSRLDILDTVQR
;
A
#
# COMPACT_ATOMS: atom_id res chain seq x y z
N LEU A 1 18.00 11.98 -25.80
CA LEU A 1 19.01 12.51 -24.87
C LEU A 1 18.39 13.69 -24.18
N ILE A 2 17.86 13.49 -22.97
CA ILE A 2 17.42 14.57 -22.07
C ILE A 2 18.70 15.10 -21.40
N PRO A 3 18.95 16.42 -21.40
CA PRO A 3 20.14 16.96 -20.75
C PRO A 3 20.13 16.63 -19.26
N ASP A 4 21.29 16.25 -18.74
CA ASP A 4 21.53 15.99 -17.33
C ASP A 4 21.28 17.30 -16.55
N LEU A 5 20.11 17.40 -15.91
CA LEU A 5 19.79 18.47 -14.97
C LEU A 5 20.55 18.15 -13.66
N THR A 6 21.81 18.53 -13.61
CA THR A 6 22.59 18.49 -12.36
C THR A 6 22.02 19.53 -11.39
N PHE A 7 21.23 19.07 -10.43
CA PHE A 7 20.89 19.88 -9.27
C PHE A 7 22.09 19.87 -8.32
N PRO A 8 22.53 21.04 -7.81
CA PRO A 8 23.64 21.07 -6.86
C PRO A 8 23.26 20.31 -5.58
N GLU A 9 24.10 19.34 -5.18
CA GLU A 9 24.00 18.71 -3.88
C GLU A 9 24.32 19.77 -2.81
N ARG A 10 23.29 20.24 -2.12
CA ARG A 10 23.52 21.08 -0.92
C ARG A 10 23.96 20.16 0.22
N ILE A 11 25.19 20.34 0.66
CA ILE A 11 25.72 19.79 1.91
C ILE A 11 24.94 20.46 3.06
N PHE A 12 24.43 19.64 3.98
CA PHE A 12 23.65 20.07 5.14
C PHE A 12 24.44 21.08 5.99
N HIS A 13 24.19 22.38 5.79
CA HIS A 13 24.47 23.40 6.80
C HIS A 13 23.17 23.65 7.59
N LYS A 14 23.28 23.79 8.91
CA LYS A 14 22.20 24.15 9.84
C LYS A 14 21.58 25.50 9.45
N GLU A 15 20.71 25.51 8.45
CA GLU A 15 19.85 26.67 8.13
C GLU A 15 18.54 26.57 8.96
N SER A 16 17.91 27.71 9.24
CA SER A 16 16.69 27.77 10.04
C SER A 16 15.55 26.98 9.38
N SER A 17 14.64 26.41 10.16
CA SER A 17 13.53 25.58 9.66
C SER A 17 12.64 26.26 8.61
N MET A 18 12.61 27.60 8.58
CA MET A 18 11.83 28.37 7.60
C MET A 18 12.44 28.36 6.20
N ASP A 19 13.77 28.38 6.07
CA ASP A 19 14.44 28.33 4.77
C ASP A 19 14.39 26.94 4.13
N ARG A 20 14.25 25.91 4.96
CA ARG A 20 14.20 24.51 4.52
C ARG A 20 13.00 24.16 3.65
N LEU A 21 11.89 24.88 3.76
CA LEU A 21 10.60 24.59 3.11
C LEU A 21 10.06 25.76 2.28
N ALA A 22 10.89 26.72 1.93
CA ALA A 22 10.47 27.94 1.23
C ALA A 22 9.77 27.64 -0.12
N ARG A 23 10.37 26.76 -0.94
CA ARG A 23 9.80 26.37 -2.24
C ARG A 23 8.57 25.49 -2.09
N LYS A 24 8.53 24.59 -1.09
CA LYS A 24 7.33 23.83 -0.75
C LYS A 24 6.15 24.76 -0.52
N ASN A 25 6.34 25.83 0.28
CA ASN A 25 5.29 26.80 0.61
C ASN A 25 4.85 27.61 -0.62
N GLU A 26 5.78 27.99 -1.49
CA GLU A 26 5.46 28.64 -2.78
C GLU A 26 4.60 27.73 -3.66
N TRP A 27 5.01 26.45 -3.84
CA TRP A 27 4.26 25.48 -4.63
C TRP A 27 2.88 25.20 -4.03
N PHE A 28 2.78 25.11 -2.70
CA PHE A 28 1.52 24.90 -2.03
C PHE A 28 0.55 26.06 -2.24
N ALA A 29 1.01 27.30 -2.09
CA ALA A 29 0.20 28.49 -2.36
C ALA A 29 -0.29 28.58 -3.82
N ARG A 30 0.46 28.03 -4.77
CA ARG A 30 0.02 27.89 -6.17
C ARG A 30 -1.01 26.76 -6.32
N ALA A 31 -0.78 25.63 -5.66
CA ALA A 31 -1.66 24.47 -5.72
C ALA A 31 -3.05 24.76 -5.14
N GLU A 32 -3.14 25.49 -4.03
CA GLU A 32 -4.43 25.88 -3.42
C GLU A 32 -5.38 26.61 -4.38
N LYS A 33 -4.83 27.30 -5.38
CA LYS A 33 -5.62 28.04 -6.39
C LYS A 33 -6.25 27.14 -7.45
N VAL A 34 -5.71 25.92 -7.68
CA VAL A 34 -6.07 25.06 -8.80
C VAL A 34 -6.36 23.60 -8.40
N ILE A 35 -6.02 23.24 -7.17
CA ILE A 35 -6.25 21.90 -6.60
C ILE A 35 -7.05 22.09 -5.31
N PRO A 36 -8.24 21.47 -5.15
CA PRO A 36 -9.01 21.59 -3.92
C PRO A 36 -8.19 21.20 -2.68
N GLY A 37 -8.01 22.15 -1.74
CA GLY A 37 -7.18 21.98 -0.55
C GLY A 37 -5.67 21.91 -0.80
N GLY A 38 -5.21 22.29 -1.99
CA GLY A 38 -3.79 22.28 -2.39
C GLY A 38 -3.21 20.89 -2.64
N MET A 39 -3.63 19.89 -1.86
CA MET A 39 -3.33 18.47 -2.00
C MET A 39 -4.40 17.64 -1.30
N TYR A 40 -4.79 16.54 -1.88
CA TYR A 40 -5.82 15.63 -1.37
C TYR A 40 -5.26 14.23 -1.06
N GLY A 41 -6.11 13.35 -0.49
CA GLY A 41 -5.73 11.98 -0.14
C GLY A 41 -4.73 11.92 1.02
N HIS A 42 -3.86 10.92 1.00
CA HIS A 42 -2.90 10.65 2.09
C HIS A 42 -1.88 11.78 2.31
N GLN A 43 -1.59 12.58 1.29
CA GLN A 43 -0.65 13.71 1.35
C GLN A 43 -1.35 15.05 1.64
N SER A 44 -2.64 15.03 2.01
CA SER A 44 -3.34 16.26 2.39
C SER A 44 -2.68 16.90 3.60
N VAL A 45 -2.39 18.19 3.51
CA VAL A 45 -1.81 18.99 4.61
C VAL A 45 -2.66 19.00 5.88
N LYS A 46 -3.94 18.67 5.78
CA LYS A 46 -4.82 18.49 6.95
C LYS A 46 -4.36 17.37 7.89
N TYR A 47 -3.59 16.41 7.36
CA TYR A 47 -3.23 15.19 8.07
C TYR A 47 -1.75 15.08 8.40
N LEU A 48 -0.93 15.94 7.81
CA LEU A 48 0.53 15.95 7.97
C LEU A 48 0.97 17.19 8.75
N THR A 49 2.14 17.14 9.38
CA THR A 49 2.74 18.29 10.04
C THR A 49 3.33 19.24 8.99
N GLU A 50 3.53 20.51 9.37
CA GLU A 50 4.12 21.52 8.47
C GLU A 50 5.51 21.14 7.96
N ASP A 51 6.26 20.36 8.73
CA ASP A 51 7.61 19.92 8.38
C ASP A 51 7.64 18.79 7.33
N PHE A 52 6.48 18.17 7.01
CA PHE A 52 6.42 17.12 6.01
C PHE A 52 6.72 17.66 4.61
N PRO A 53 7.61 17.01 3.85
CA PRO A 53 7.81 17.31 2.44
C PRO A 53 6.54 16.99 1.66
N LEU A 54 6.14 17.86 0.76
CA LEU A 54 4.89 17.70 0.01
C LEU A 54 5.13 17.52 -1.50
N TYR A 55 6.16 18.18 -2.04
CA TYR A 55 6.50 18.12 -3.46
C TYR A 55 7.89 17.55 -3.64
N PHE A 56 8.02 16.53 -4.47
CA PHE A 56 9.28 15.84 -4.74
C PHE A 56 9.77 16.18 -6.14
N ALA A 57 11.07 16.43 -6.28
CA ALA A 57 11.72 16.78 -7.54
C ALA A 57 12.49 15.60 -8.15
N LYS A 58 12.94 14.64 -7.32
CA LYS A 58 13.77 13.51 -7.77
C LYS A 58 13.56 12.31 -6.84
N ALA A 59 13.71 11.11 -7.42
CA ALA A 59 13.76 9.85 -6.68
C ALA A 59 14.79 8.91 -7.31
N LYS A 60 15.58 8.19 -6.48
CA LYS A 60 16.52 7.15 -6.95
C LYS A 60 16.84 6.17 -5.81
N GLY A 61 16.76 4.88 -6.09
CA GLY A 61 17.00 3.83 -5.10
C GLY A 61 16.03 3.96 -3.93
N THR A 62 16.54 4.19 -2.73
CA THR A 62 15.77 4.43 -1.50
C THR A 62 15.46 5.90 -1.21
N HIS A 63 15.97 6.80 -2.03
CA HIS A 63 16.02 8.22 -1.71
C HIS A 63 15.01 9.05 -2.50
N LEU A 64 14.39 10.01 -1.79
CA LEU A 64 13.60 11.10 -2.34
C LEU A 64 14.32 12.43 -2.14
N TRP A 65 14.18 13.35 -3.08
CA TRP A 65 14.55 14.76 -2.94
C TRP A 65 13.32 15.62 -3.14
N ASP A 66 13.06 16.49 -2.17
CA ASP A 66 11.98 17.45 -2.30
C ASP A 66 12.38 18.64 -3.21
N VAL A 67 11.44 19.55 -3.46
CA VAL A 67 11.66 20.75 -4.29
C VAL A 67 12.61 21.76 -3.65
N ASP A 68 12.85 21.67 -2.36
CA ASP A 68 13.82 22.49 -1.62
C ASP A 68 15.23 21.88 -1.65
N GLY A 69 15.39 20.65 -2.20
CA GLY A 69 16.65 19.93 -2.32
C GLY A 69 17.00 19.09 -1.11
N ASN A 70 16.11 18.95 -0.12
CA ASN A 70 16.34 18.07 1.02
C ASN A 70 16.23 16.60 0.56
N LYS A 71 17.14 15.76 1.04
CA LYS A 71 17.25 14.34 0.73
C LYS A 71 16.74 13.50 1.89
N TYR A 72 15.94 12.48 1.59
CA TYR A 72 15.35 11.58 2.57
C TYR A 72 15.53 10.12 2.18
N ILE A 73 15.82 9.25 3.15
CA ILE A 73 15.65 7.80 3.02
C ILE A 73 14.15 7.53 3.16
N ASP A 74 13.51 6.99 2.13
CA ASP A 74 12.06 6.85 2.07
C ASP A 74 11.57 5.48 2.53
N TYR A 75 10.73 5.46 3.57
CA TYR A 75 10.04 4.28 4.07
C TYR A 75 8.54 4.25 3.72
N VAL A 76 8.06 5.17 2.89
CA VAL A 76 6.71 5.12 2.33
C VAL A 76 6.72 4.41 0.97
N CYS A 77 7.83 4.51 0.22
CA CYS A 77 8.09 3.79 -1.04
C CYS A 77 6.93 3.91 -2.05
N GLY A 78 6.37 5.13 -2.19
CA GLY A 78 5.19 5.37 -3.02
C GLY A 78 3.95 4.59 -2.54
N TYR A 79 3.75 4.48 -1.24
CA TYR A 79 2.72 3.63 -0.61
C TYR A 79 2.83 2.15 -1.00
N GLY A 80 4.08 1.69 -1.13
CA GLY A 80 4.41 0.29 -1.40
C GLY A 80 4.49 -0.08 -2.89
N THR A 81 4.51 0.87 -3.82
CA THR A 81 4.63 0.58 -5.25
C THR A 81 6.06 0.21 -5.67
N ASN A 82 7.08 0.77 -5.00
CA ASN A 82 8.49 0.64 -5.38
C ASN A 82 9.19 -0.51 -4.64
N LEU A 83 8.90 -1.75 -5.04
CA LEU A 83 9.49 -2.95 -4.41
C LEU A 83 11.01 -3.02 -4.58
N PHE A 84 11.53 -2.64 -5.73
CA PHE A 84 12.96 -2.64 -6.08
C PHE A 84 13.60 -1.25 -6.07
N GLY A 85 12.95 -0.27 -5.40
CA GLY A 85 13.41 1.11 -5.32
C GLY A 85 13.05 1.97 -6.52
N TYR A 86 13.30 3.25 -6.38
CA TYR A 86 13.04 4.23 -7.42
C TYR A 86 14.05 4.14 -8.56
N GLY A 87 13.56 4.17 -9.79
CA GLY A 87 14.42 4.20 -10.97
C GLY A 87 15.34 2.98 -11.07
N ASN A 88 14.83 1.76 -10.78
CA ASN A 88 15.56 0.52 -10.99
C ASN A 88 15.90 0.36 -12.48
N GLU A 89 17.18 0.22 -12.80
CA GLU A 89 17.67 0.29 -14.18
C GLU A 89 17.06 -0.77 -15.10
N ARG A 90 16.86 -2.00 -14.59
CA ARG A 90 16.25 -3.08 -15.37
C ARG A 90 14.79 -2.79 -15.70
N ILE A 91 14.02 -2.32 -14.70
CA ILE A 91 12.60 -1.97 -14.85
C ILE A 91 12.45 -0.78 -15.81
N GLU A 92 13.24 0.28 -15.60
CA GLU A 92 13.22 1.48 -16.45
C GLU A 92 13.61 1.15 -17.90
N GLN A 93 14.60 0.28 -18.09
CA GLN A 93 15.00 -0.16 -19.44
C GLN A 93 13.89 -0.95 -20.12
N ALA A 94 13.23 -1.87 -19.42
CA ALA A 94 12.11 -2.63 -19.97
C ALA A 94 10.96 -1.71 -20.40
N ALA A 95 10.60 -0.74 -19.56
CA ALA A 95 9.59 0.27 -19.86
C ALA A 95 9.98 1.14 -21.06
N ALA A 96 11.22 1.63 -21.12
CA ALA A 96 11.72 2.48 -22.20
C ALA A 96 11.75 1.75 -23.56
N LEU A 97 12.17 0.49 -23.58
CA LEU A 97 12.17 -0.34 -24.79
C LEU A 97 10.74 -0.61 -25.29
N GLN A 98 9.79 -0.81 -24.39
CA GLN A 98 8.40 -1.00 -24.76
C GLN A 98 7.77 0.31 -25.28
N LEU A 99 8.10 1.46 -24.66
CA LEU A 99 7.63 2.77 -25.12
C LEU A 99 8.06 3.09 -26.56
N GLN A 100 9.24 2.63 -27.00
CA GLN A 100 9.71 2.79 -28.37
C GLN A 100 8.89 1.99 -29.39
N LYS A 101 8.17 0.95 -28.97
CA LYS A 101 7.31 0.14 -29.81
C LYS A 101 5.88 0.67 -29.79
N ILE A 102 5.25 0.62 -28.63
CA ILE A 102 3.88 1.03 -28.39
C ILE A 102 3.61 1.09 -26.89
N ASP A 103 2.74 2.02 -26.47
CA ASP A 103 2.14 2.02 -25.11
C ASP A 103 0.62 1.86 -25.20
N THR A 104 -0.12 2.97 -25.28
CA THR A 104 -1.58 2.96 -25.33
C THR A 104 -2.07 2.94 -26.76
N ALA A 105 -2.80 1.88 -27.11
CA ALA A 105 -3.40 1.70 -28.43
C ALA A 105 -4.88 1.29 -28.30
N THR A 106 -5.54 1.13 -29.45
CA THR A 106 -6.95 0.69 -29.50
C THR A 106 -7.15 -0.74 -29.01
N GLY A 107 -6.14 -1.58 -29.12
CA GLY A 107 -6.14 -2.98 -28.63
C GLY A 107 -4.90 -3.31 -27.83
N PRO A 108 -4.82 -4.54 -27.27
CA PRO A 108 -3.68 -4.98 -26.49
C PRO A 108 -2.44 -5.19 -27.35
N SER A 109 -1.27 -5.12 -26.74
CA SER A 109 -0.02 -5.60 -27.31
C SER A 109 0.33 -6.99 -26.77
N GLU A 110 1.33 -7.64 -27.35
CA GLU A 110 1.80 -8.98 -26.96
C GLU A 110 2.24 -9.08 -25.51
N VAL A 111 2.74 -7.98 -24.92
CA VAL A 111 3.16 -7.95 -23.50
C VAL A 111 2.01 -8.20 -22.52
N MET A 112 0.77 -8.00 -22.95
CA MET A 112 -0.40 -8.35 -22.11
C MET A 112 -0.47 -9.87 -21.89
N VAL A 113 -0.28 -10.66 -22.94
CA VAL A 113 -0.27 -12.13 -22.85
C VAL A 113 0.95 -12.59 -22.04
N GLN A 114 2.13 -12.04 -22.33
CA GLN A 114 3.36 -12.36 -21.60
C GLN A 114 3.26 -12.05 -20.09
N LEU A 115 2.61 -10.94 -19.72
CA LEU A 115 2.40 -10.63 -18.31
C LEU A 115 1.38 -11.58 -17.66
N ALA A 116 0.31 -11.95 -18.37
CA ALA A 116 -0.65 -12.93 -17.87
C ALA A 116 0.02 -14.28 -17.60
N GLU A 117 0.83 -14.77 -18.54
CA GLU A 117 1.65 -15.97 -18.40
C GLU A 117 2.62 -15.87 -17.21
N ALA A 118 3.32 -14.73 -17.07
CA ALA A 118 4.26 -14.52 -15.99
C ALA A 118 3.58 -14.51 -14.60
N LEU A 119 2.37 -13.96 -14.50
CA LEU A 119 1.60 -13.92 -13.25
C LEU A 119 0.99 -15.28 -12.91
N THR A 120 0.46 -16.01 -13.89
CA THR A 120 -0.09 -17.37 -13.66
C THR A 120 1.01 -18.38 -13.31
N GLN A 121 2.24 -18.18 -13.79
CA GLN A 121 3.41 -18.94 -13.36
C GLN A 121 3.88 -18.58 -11.95
N GLN A 122 3.68 -17.31 -11.52
CA GLN A 122 4.13 -16.83 -10.22
C GLN A 122 3.17 -17.16 -9.09
N VAL A 123 1.87 -17.14 -9.35
CA VAL A 123 0.81 -17.25 -8.34
C VAL A 123 0.07 -18.58 -8.52
N SER A 124 0.23 -19.48 -7.57
CA SER A 124 -0.11 -20.90 -7.68
C SER A 124 -1.60 -21.21 -7.89
N HIS A 125 -2.52 -20.33 -7.42
CA HIS A 125 -3.97 -20.54 -7.60
C HIS A 125 -4.49 -19.97 -8.93
N ALA A 126 -3.66 -19.21 -9.66
CA ALA A 126 -4.10 -18.41 -10.80
C ALA A 126 -4.00 -19.19 -12.12
N ASP A 127 -5.13 -19.34 -12.79
CA ASP A 127 -5.23 -19.93 -14.14
C ASP A 127 -5.36 -18.82 -15.22
N TRP A 128 -5.70 -17.59 -14.83
CA TRP A 128 -5.90 -16.45 -15.72
C TRP A 128 -5.68 -15.11 -15.01
N ALA A 129 -5.52 -14.04 -15.80
CA ALA A 129 -5.35 -12.67 -15.35
C ALA A 129 -6.21 -11.68 -16.15
N MET A 130 -6.76 -10.65 -15.48
CA MET A 130 -7.37 -9.47 -16.08
C MET A 130 -6.67 -8.22 -15.52
N PHE A 131 -6.44 -7.21 -16.37
CA PHE A 131 -5.61 -6.05 -16.01
C PHE A 131 -6.45 -4.77 -15.86
N CYS A 132 -5.99 -3.92 -14.95
CA CYS A 132 -6.49 -2.57 -14.71
C CYS A 132 -5.36 -1.66 -14.20
N LYS A 133 -5.64 -0.48 -13.63
CA LYS A 133 -4.59 0.46 -13.22
C LYS A 133 -4.40 0.59 -11.73
N ASN A 134 -5.45 0.43 -10.94
CA ASN A 134 -5.42 0.65 -9.51
C ASN A 134 -5.98 -0.56 -8.74
N GLY A 135 -5.57 -0.70 -7.48
CA GLY A 135 -6.15 -1.72 -6.61
C GLY A 135 -7.67 -1.58 -6.45
N SER A 136 -8.19 -0.35 -6.43
CA SER A 136 -9.65 -0.10 -6.39
C SER A 136 -10.38 -0.63 -7.63
N ASP A 137 -9.76 -0.55 -8.79
CA ASP A 137 -10.31 -1.14 -10.02
C ASP A 137 -10.34 -2.67 -9.90
N ALA A 138 -9.22 -3.27 -9.45
CA ALA A 138 -9.11 -4.72 -9.29
C ALA A 138 -10.13 -5.26 -8.27
N THR A 139 -10.25 -4.65 -7.09
CA THR A 139 -11.21 -5.10 -6.08
C THR A 139 -12.66 -4.90 -6.52
N SER A 140 -12.97 -3.83 -7.25
CA SER A 140 -14.31 -3.61 -7.82
C SER A 140 -14.61 -4.61 -8.96
N MET A 141 -13.63 -4.92 -9.81
CA MET A 141 -13.74 -5.95 -10.85
C MET A 141 -14.00 -7.32 -10.24
N ALA A 142 -13.24 -7.70 -9.21
CA ALA A 142 -13.42 -8.96 -8.48
C ALA A 142 -14.84 -9.06 -7.87
N MET A 143 -15.40 -7.93 -7.37
CA MET A 143 -16.77 -7.88 -6.88
C MET A 143 -17.81 -8.16 -8.00
N VAL A 144 -17.61 -7.57 -9.18
CA VAL A 144 -18.51 -7.81 -10.33
C VAL A 144 -18.44 -9.28 -10.78
N ILE A 145 -17.21 -9.84 -10.89
CA ILE A 145 -17.02 -11.27 -11.20
C ILE A 145 -17.74 -12.16 -10.16
N SER A 146 -17.56 -11.85 -8.88
CA SER A 146 -18.14 -12.65 -7.79
C SER A 146 -19.67 -12.65 -7.84
N ARG A 147 -20.27 -11.51 -8.14
CA ARG A 147 -21.73 -11.41 -8.30
C ARG A 147 -22.24 -12.16 -9.54
N ALA A 148 -21.49 -12.11 -10.63
CA ALA A 148 -21.84 -12.82 -11.87
C ALA A 148 -21.69 -14.35 -11.73
N TYR A 149 -20.81 -14.84 -10.85
CA TYR A 149 -20.49 -16.25 -10.70
C TYR A 149 -21.72 -17.12 -10.34
N ARG A 150 -22.60 -16.63 -9.47
CA ARG A 150 -23.82 -17.34 -9.04
C ARG A 150 -25.04 -16.43 -8.95
N GLU A 151 -25.00 -15.28 -9.59
CA GLU A 151 -26.07 -14.26 -9.53
C GLU A 151 -26.45 -13.85 -8.09
N LYS A 152 -25.46 -13.90 -7.16
CA LYS A 152 -25.60 -13.50 -5.77
C LYS A 152 -25.13 -12.06 -5.56
N ARG A 153 -25.61 -11.40 -4.50
CA ARG A 153 -25.42 -9.95 -4.35
C ARG A 153 -24.48 -9.54 -3.22
N LYS A 154 -24.46 -10.28 -2.12
CA LYS A 154 -23.80 -9.84 -0.87
C LYS A 154 -22.31 -10.12 -0.88
N ILE A 155 -21.56 -9.10 -0.52
CA ILE A 155 -20.11 -9.18 -0.31
C ILE A 155 -19.86 -9.07 1.19
N LEU A 156 -19.19 -10.06 1.77
CA LEU A 156 -18.79 -10.07 3.17
C LEU A 156 -17.41 -9.46 3.30
N VAL A 157 -17.26 -8.45 4.17
CA VAL A 157 -16.03 -7.68 4.36
C VAL A 157 -15.73 -7.52 5.85
N ALA A 158 -14.52 -7.76 6.27
CA ALA A 158 -14.14 -7.53 7.65
C ALA A 158 -14.06 -6.02 7.97
N ARG A 159 -14.54 -5.60 9.16
CA ARG A 159 -14.44 -4.21 9.61
C ARG A 159 -12.99 -3.79 9.73
N GLY A 160 -12.71 -2.54 9.39
CA GLY A 160 -11.37 -1.97 9.45
C GLY A 160 -10.42 -2.45 8.34
N THR A 161 -10.93 -3.15 7.31
CA THR A 161 -10.14 -3.50 6.13
C THR A 161 -10.35 -2.48 5.01
N TYR A 162 -9.29 -2.22 4.25
CA TYR A 162 -9.30 -1.28 3.14
C TYR A 162 -9.13 -2.01 1.81
N HIS A 163 -10.15 -1.98 0.97
CA HIS A 163 -10.15 -2.58 -0.37
C HIS A 163 -10.22 -1.54 -1.50
N GLY A 164 -9.71 -0.35 -1.27
CA GLY A 164 -9.66 0.71 -2.24
C GLY A 164 -10.57 1.91 -1.92
N ALA A 165 -10.62 2.87 -2.84
CA ALA A 165 -11.32 4.14 -2.69
C ALA A 165 -12.73 4.15 -3.33
N SER A 166 -13.24 3.00 -3.76
CA SER A 166 -14.60 2.89 -4.31
C SER A 166 -15.67 3.07 -3.22
N PRO A 167 -16.83 3.63 -3.52
CA PRO A 167 -17.89 3.92 -2.55
C PRO A 167 -18.28 2.75 -1.67
N TRP A 168 -18.22 1.52 -2.21
CA TRP A 168 -18.62 0.32 -1.47
C TRP A 168 -17.70 -0.03 -0.28
N ASN A 169 -16.45 0.46 -0.25
CA ASN A 169 -15.49 0.12 0.82
C ASN A 169 -14.53 1.25 1.24
N VAL A 170 -14.67 2.47 0.74
CA VAL A 170 -13.84 3.58 1.21
C VAL A 170 -14.08 3.85 2.72
N PRO A 171 -13.04 4.07 3.55
CA PRO A 171 -13.22 4.25 5.00
C PRO A 171 -13.98 5.55 5.34
N TYR A 172 -13.83 6.59 4.55
CA TYR A 172 -14.52 7.87 4.75
C TYR A 172 -15.89 7.88 4.09
N THR A 173 -16.90 8.38 4.80
CA THR A 173 -18.30 8.33 4.35
C THR A 173 -18.84 9.62 3.78
N THR A 174 -18.05 10.71 3.82
CA THR A 174 -18.47 11.96 3.20
C THR A 174 -18.74 11.78 1.72
N GLY A 175 -19.98 12.01 1.29
CA GLY A 175 -20.43 11.80 -0.09
C GLY A 175 -20.77 10.35 -0.46
N ILE A 176 -20.76 9.43 0.50
CA ILE A 176 -21.13 8.02 0.32
C ILE A 176 -22.52 7.79 0.88
N THR A 177 -23.38 7.15 0.11
CA THR A 177 -24.77 6.83 0.52
C THR A 177 -24.85 5.44 1.16
N LYS A 178 -25.97 5.18 1.87
CA LYS A 178 -26.22 3.84 2.40
C LYS A 178 -26.44 2.82 1.28
N GLU A 179 -26.97 3.27 0.16
CA GLU A 179 -27.23 2.47 -1.04
C GLU A 179 -25.94 1.97 -1.68
N ASP A 180 -24.85 2.75 -1.64
CA ASP A 180 -23.53 2.33 -2.13
C ASP A 180 -23.01 1.08 -1.41
N ARG A 181 -23.47 0.86 -0.18
CA ARG A 181 -23.09 -0.25 0.71
C ARG A 181 -24.23 -1.22 1.03
N ALA A 182 -25.39 -1.10 0.36
CA ALA A 182 -26.57 -1.93 0.64
C ALA A 182 -26.33 -3.44 0.51
N HIS A 183 -25.30 -3.83 -0.23
CA HIS A 183 -24.92 -5.22 -0.46
C HIS A 183 -23.57 -5.60 0.16
N VAL A 184 -23.04 -4.77 1.07
CA VAL A 184 -21.86 -5.09 1.87
C VAL A 184 -22.31 -5.52 3.26
N VAL A 185 -21.84 -6.68 3.72
CA VAL A 185 -22.13 -7.22 5.04
C VAL A 185 -20.83 -7.27 5.83
N TYR A 186 -20.80 -6.61 6.97
CA TYR A 186 -19.59 -6.50 7.78
C TYR A 186 -19.54 -7.55 8.88
N PHE A 187 -18.34 -8.06 9.15
CA PHE A 187 -18.02 -8.94 10.28
C PHE A 187 -16.71 -8.48 10.93
N GLU A 188 -16.38 -8.98 12.12
CA GLU A 188 -15.14 -8.61 12.81
C GLU A 188 -13.95 -9.42 12.28
N TYR A 189 -12.82 -8.73 12.02
CA TYR A 189 -11.62 -9.36 11.48
C TYR A 189 -11.03 -10.38 12.47
N ASN A 190 -10.68 -11.56 11.98
CA ASN A 190 -10.15 -12.69 12.75
C ASN A 190 -11.13 -13.24 13.81
N ASP A 191 -12.43 -13.04 13.62
CA ASP A 191 -13.51 -13.56 14.46
C ASP A 191 -14.37 -14.52 13.65
N ILE A 192 -14.18 -15.81 13.91
CA ILE A 192 -14.88 -16.92 13.23
C ILE A 192 -16.39 -16.89 13.54
N GLU A 193 -16.76 -16.55 14.77
CA GLU A 193 -18.18 -16.51 15.18
C GLU A 193 -18.90 -15.37 14.47
N SER A 194 -18.27 -14.18 14.42
CA SER A 194 -18.78 -13.02 13.67
C SER A 194 -18.91 -13.32 12.18
N LEU A 195 -17.92 -13.97 11.55
CA LEU A 195 -17.99 -14.37 10.14
C LEU A 195 -19.14 -15.36 9.89
N ASN A 196 -19.29 -16.38 10.73
CA ASN A 196 -20.39 -17.33 10.63
C ASN A 196 -21.77 -16.67 10.81
N ALA A 197 -21.90 -15.73 11.74
CA ALA A 197 -23.10 -14.94 11.95
C ALA A 197 -23.43 -14.09 10.71
N ALA A 198 -22.44 -13.46 10.11
CA ALA A 198 -22.61 -12.67 8.89
C ALA A 198 -23.11 -13.54 7.71
N VAL A 199 -22.52 -14.73 7.49
CA VAL A 199 -22.97 -15.69 6.48
C VAL A 199 -24.43 -16.08 6.71
N LYS A 200 -24.80 -16.45 7.94
CA LYS A 200 -26.17 -16.83 8.29
C LYS A 200 -27.18 -15.70 8.07
N SER A 201 -26.77 -14.45 8.28
CA SER A 201 -27.65 -13.28 8.18
C SER A 201 -28.13 -12.98 6.76
N VAL A 202 -27.52 -13.57 5.73
CA VAL A 202 -27.80 -13.25 4.31
C VAL A 202 -28.49 -14.39 3.56
N ASP A 203 -28.88 -15.47 4.26
CA ASP A 203 -29.70 -16.56 3.76
C ASP A 203 -29.27 -17.09 2.38
N GLY A 204 -27.98 -17.43 2.25
CA GLY A 204 -27.41 -18.00 1.02
C GLY A 204 -27.10 -17.00 -0.09
N ASP A 205 -27.40 -15.69 0.06
CA ASP A 205 -27.10 -14.65 -0.92
C ASP A 205 -25.64 -14.13 -0.81
N VAL A 206 -24.67 -15.02 -0.59
CA VAL A 206 -23.24 -14.68 -0.49
C VAL A 206 -22.59 -14.78 -1.88
N ALA A 207 -22.15 -13.67 -2.45
CA ALA A 207 -21.37 -13.64 -3.69
C ALA A 207 -19.88 -13.87 -3.44
N ALA A 208 -19.31 -13.22 -2.40
CA ALA A 208 -17.92 -13.39 -2.02
C ALA A 208 -17.65 -13.10 -0.54
N ILE A 209 -16.59 -13.72 -0.02
CA ILE A 209 -15.91 -13.33 1.20
C ILE A 209 -14.61 -12.61 0.79
N TYR A 210 -14.48 -11.33 1.16
CA TYR A 210 -13.27 -10.54 0.94
C TYR A 210 -12.37 -10.64 2.16
N ALA A 211 -11.12 -10.98 1.91
CA ALA A 211 -10.09 -11.12 2.93
C ALA A 211 -8.85 -10.28 2.61
N THR A 212 -8.15 -9.86 3.65
CA THR A 212 -6.79 -9.31 3.57
C THR A 212 -5.84 -10.23 4.32
N PRO A 213 -4.58 -10.41 3.85
CA PRO A 213 -3.61 -11.28 4.51
C PRO A 213 -3.25 -10.90 5.95
N PHE A 214 -3.37 -9.62 6.32
CA PHE A 214 -3.29 -9.14 7.70
C PHE A 214 -4.17 -7.89 7.87
N ARG A 215 -4.61 -7.59 9.10
CA ARG A 215 -5.32 -6.35 9.39
C ARG A 215 -4.34 -5.17 9.33
N HIS A 216 -4.63 -4.19 8.48
CA HIS A 216 -3.76 -3.06 8.20
C HIS A 216 -4.50 -1.71 8.27
N GLU A 217 -5.44 -1.59 9.16
CA GLU A 217 -6.15 -0.34 9.44
C GLU A 217 -5.17 0.71 9.97
N VAL A 218 -5.21 1.93 9.42
CA VAL A 218 -4.37 3.03 9.90
C VAL A 218 -4.82 3.49 11.29
N LEU A 219 -3.89 4.00 12.10
CA LEU A 219 -4.10 4.45 13.48
C LEU A 219 -4.38 3.33 14.51
N TYR A 220 -4.38 2.06 14.11
CA TYR A 220 -4.60 0.92 14.99
C TYR A 220 -3.48 -0.10 14.89
N ASP A 221 -3.32 -0.91 15.94
CA ASP A 221 -2.39 -2.03 15.92
C ASP A 221 -2.74 -3.00 14.80
N GLN A 222 -1.73 -3.43 14.05
CA GLN A 222 -1.87 -4.36 12.92
C GLN A 222 -1.52 -5.77 13.37
N PHE A 223 -2.23 -6.78 12.86
CA PHE A 223 -1.98 -8.17 13.20
C PHE A 223 -2.37 -9.14 12.09
N PHE A 224 -1.69 -10.29 12.09
CA PHE A 224 -2.05 -11.41 11.23
C PHE A 224 -3.29 -12.12 11.76
N PRO A 225 -4.13 -12.69 10.90
CA PRO A 225 -5.20 -13.56 11.34
C PRO A 225 -4.64 -14.92 11.78
N SER A 226 -5.44 -15.70 12.49
CA SER A 226 -5.14 -17.11 12.71
C SER A 226 -5.29 -17.92 11.42
N ILE A 227 -4.56 -19.04 11.33
CA ILE A 227 -4.68 -19.96 10.20
C ILE A 227 -6.11 -20.54 10.14
N GLU A 228 -6.71 -20.77 11.30
CA GLU A 228 -8.09 -21.27 11.45
C GLU A 228 -9.10 -20.32 10.82
N TYR A 229 -8.93 -19.00 11.04
CA TYR A 229 -9.77 -17.99 10.41
C TYR A 229 -9.63 -17.99 8.88
N ALA A 230 -8.41 -18.06 8.36
CA ALA A 230 -8.18 -18.11 6.91
C ALA A 230 -8.80 -19.39 6.29
N LYS A 231 -8.67 -20.54 6.95
CA LYS A 231 -9.31 -21.79 6.54
C LYS A 231 -10.82 -21.71 6.62
N GLU A 232 -11.36 -21.06 7.62
CA GLU A 232 -12.81 -20.86 7.76
C GLU A 232 -13.37 -19.95 6.66
N CYS A 233 -12.66 -18.90 6.26
CA CYS A 233 -13.04 -18.09 5.09
C CYS A 233 -13.15 -18.96 3.83
N ARG A 234 -12.19 -19.88 3.61
CA ARG A 234 -12.24 -20.79 2.46
C ARG A 234 -13.41 -21.76 2.56
N ARG A 235 -13.56 -22.40 3.72
CA ARG A 235 -14.62 -23.38 3.97
C ARG A 235 -16.02 -22.79 3.75
N LEU A 236 -16.26 -21.59 4.31
CA LEU A 236 -17.54 -20.91 4.16
C LEU A 236 -17.80 -20.44 2.72
N ALA A 237 -16.77 -19.97 2.01
CA ALA A 237 -16.91 -19.62 0.61
C ALA A 237 -17.32 -20.84 -0.22
N ASP A 238 -16.74 -22.02 0.04
CA ASP A 238 -17.10 -23.26 -0.63
C ASP A 238 -18.51 -23.73 -0.27
N GLU A 239 -18.87 -23.74 1.01
CA GLU A 239 -20.20 -24.13 1.50
C GLU A 239 -21.31 -23.25 0.91
N GLN A 240 -21.03 -21.95 0.78
CA GLN A 240 -21.97 -21.00 0.21
C GLN A 240 -21.95 -20.94 -1.32
N GLU A 241 -21.17 -21.77 -2.01
CA GLU A 241 -20.91 -21.65 -3.46
C GLU A 241 -20.57 -20.20 -3.86
N ALA A 242 -19.80 -19.51 -3.00
CA ALA A 242 -19.32 -18.16 -3.19
C ALA A 242 -17.84 -18.16 -3.59
N LEU A 243 -17.28 -17.00 -3.92
CA LEU A 243 -15.86 -16.85 -4.18
C LEU A 243 -15.12 -16.33 -2.94
N LEU A 244 -13.96 -16.92 -2.62
CA LEU A 244 -13.00 -16.31 -1.72
C LEU A 244 -12.13 -15.34 -2.53
N VAL A 245 -12.14 -14.06 -2.16
CA VAL A 245 -11.33 -13.00 -2.76
C VAL A 245 -10.27 -12.57 -1.75
N VAL A 246 -8.97 -12.73 -2.08
CA VAL A 246 -7.87 -12.25 -1.25
C VAL A 246 -7.27 -10.99 -1.88
N ASP A 247 -7.27 -9.90 -1.14
CA ASP A 247 -6.71 -8.62 -1.56
C ASP A 247 -5.21 -8.57 -1.27
N GLU A 248 -4.40 -8.80 -2.30
CA GLU A 248 -2.93 -8.75 -2.29
C GLU A 248 -2.37 -7.39 -2.75
N VAL A 249 -3.20 -6.38 -2.94
CA VAL A 249 -2.74 -5.06 -3.45
C VAL A 249 -1.66 -4.45 -2.56
N ARG A 250 -1.70 -4.68 -1.24
CA ARG A 250 -0.67 -4.21 -0.29
C ARG A 250 0.41 -5.25 -0.02
N THR A 251 0.04 -6.50 0.06
CA THR A 251 0.82 -7.62 0.58
C THR A 251 1.56 -8.42 -0.48
N GLY A 252 1.03 -8.45 -1.69
CA GLY A 252 1.57 -9.23 -2.79
C GLY A 252 3.03 -8.90 -3.08
N LEU A 253 3.84 -9.93 -3.24
CA LEU A 253 5.30 -9.88 -3.41
C LEU A 253 6.07 -9.28 -2.21
N ARG A 254 5.39 -8.96 -1.08
CA ARG A 254 6.03 -8.44 0.13
C ARG A 254 6.02 -9.42 1.28
N LEU A 255 5.00 -10.26 1.39
CA LEU A 255 4.90 -11.32 2.40
C LEU A 255 5.35 -12.66 1.86
N SER A 256 5.06 -12.94 0.60
CA SER A 256 5.41 -14.16 -0.10
C SER A 256 5.67 -13.83 -1.58
N ARG A 257 6.37 -14.73 -2.28
CA ARG A 257 6.48 -14.70 -3.74
C ARG A 257 5.21 -15.20 -4.44
N ASP A 258 4.34 -15.88 -3.69
CA ASP A 258 3.01 -16.35 -4.08
C ASP A 258 1.91 -15.56 -3.36
N CYS A 259 0.66 -15.97 -3.45
CA CYS A 259 -0.43 -15.45 -2.62
C CYS A 259 -0.11 -15.70 -1.13
N SER A 260 -0.33 -14.68 -0.29
CA SER A 260 0.15 -14.67 1.09
C SER A 260 -0.38 -15.82 1.97
N TRP A 261 -1.54 -16.38 1.63
CA TRP A 261 -2.13 -17.51 2.37
C TRP A 261 -1.81 -18.90 1.77
N SER A 262 -1.06 -18.96 0.66
CA SER A 262 -0.71 -20.23 -0.01
C SER A 262 0.05 -21.18 0.91
N ASP A 263 0.98 -20.65 1.72
CA ASP A 263 1.76 -21.47 2.68
C ASP A 263 0.88 -22.08 3.80
N TRP A 264 -0.33 -21.55 4.00
CA TRP A 264 -1.31 -22.11 4.93
C TRP A 264 -2.26 -23.12 4.28
N GLY A 265 -2.06 -23.41 3.00
CA GLY A 265 -2.93 -24.25 2.19
C GLY A 265 -4.29 -23.61 1.90
N VAL A 266 -4.38 -22.29 1.95
CA VAL A 266 -5.59 -21.52 1.64
C VAL A 266 -5.41 -20.81 0.31
N HIS A 267 -6.09 -21.29 -0.72
CA HIS A 267 -6.06 -20.73 -2.06
C HIS A 267 -7.36 -19.99 -2.35
N PRO A 268 -7.29 -18.69 -2.74
CA PRO A 268 -8.48 -17.94 -3.14
C PRO A 268 -8.98 -18.39 -4.53
N ASP A 269 -10.25 -18.07 -4.84
CA ASP A 269 -10.78 -18.19 -6.19
C ASP A 269 -10.37 -16.98 -7.05
N LEU A 270 -10.27 -15.78 -6.41
CA LEU A 270 -9.78 -14.54 -6.99
C LEU A 270 -8.76 -13.88 -6.05
N SER A 271 -7.73 -13.29 -6.60
CA SER A 271 -6.84 -12.39 -5.86
C SER A 271 -6.65 -11.06 -6.59
N CYS A 272 -6.58 -9.96 -5.83
CA CYS A 272 -6.40 -8.62 -6.37
C CYS A 272 -4.97 -8.16 -6.15
N TRP A 273 -4.29 -7.74 -7.21
CA TRP A 273 -2.87 -7.35 -7.22
C TRP A 273 -2.71 -5.91 -7.69
N GLY A 274 -1.64 -5.26 -7.25
CA GLY A 274 -1.29 -3.90 -7.63
C GLY A 274 0.02 -3.49 -6.99
N LYS A 275 0.25 -2.18 -6.88
CA LYS A 275 1.44 -1.62 -6.22
C LYS A 275 2.73 -2.30 -6.63
N ALA A 276 3.24 -3.24 -5.80
CA ALA A 276 4.53 -3.90 -5.97
C ALA A 276 4.73 -4.57 -7.34
N ILE A 277 3.66 -5.14 -7.94
CA ILE A 277 3.77 -5.80 -9.25
C ILE A 277 4.21 -4.85 -10.35
N GLY A 278 3.90 -3.55 -10.23
CA GLY A 278 4.22 -2.54 -11.25
C GLY A 278 5.65 -1.99 -11.19
N GLY A 279 6.39 -2.24 -10.10
CA GLY A 279 7.75 -1.70 -9.94
C GLY A 279 7.81 -0.16 -10.02
N GLY A 280 6.74 0.53 -9.56
CA GLY A 280 6.58 1.99 -9.66
C GLY A 280 5.67 2.45 -10.80
N TYR A 281 5.33 1.57 -11.75
CA TYR A 281 4.40 1.86 -12.85
C TYR A 281 2.96 1.51 -12.49
N ALA A 282 2.00 2.27 -13.03
CA ALA A 282 0.58 2.10 -12.72
C ALA A 282 -0.02 0.87 -13.42
N ILE A 283 -0.13 -0.24 -12.70
CA ILE A 283 -0.80 -1.46 -13.13
C ILE A 283 -1.37 -2.20 -11.91
N ALA A 284 -2.51 -2.84 -12.12
CA ALA A 284 -3.14 -3.76 -11.21
C ALA A 284 -3.77 -4.92 -11.98
N ALA A 285 -4.08 -6.01 -11.29
CA ALA A 285 -4.65 -7.21 -11.90
C ALA A 285 -5.62 -7.90 -10.94
N VAL A 286 -6.59 -8.60 -11.51
CA VAL A 286 -7.32 -9.69 -10.86
C VAL A 286 -6.76 -10.99 -11.44
N LEU A 287 -6.30 -11.86 -10.57
CA LEU A 287 -5.91 -13.23 -10.90
C LEU A 287 -7.00 -14.17 -10.43
N GLY A 288 -7.35 -15.16 -11.21
CA GLY A 288 -8.44 -16.06 -10.86
C GLY A 288 -8.18 -17.51 -11.23
N SER A 289 -8.83 -18.39 -10.50
CA SER A 289 -8.90 -19.82 -10.83
C SER A 289 -9.95 -20.10 -11.92
N ASP A 290 -9.86 -21.24 -12.58
CA ASP A 290 -10.82 -21.65 -13.60
C ASP A 290 -12.26 -21.72 -13.10
N LYS A 291 -12.48 -21.90 -11.80
CA LYS A 291 -13.80 -21.81 -11.16
C LYS A 291 -14.57 -20.51 -11.50
N ALA A 292 -13.86 -19.38 -11.59
CA ALA A 292 -14.46 -18.07 -11.86
C ALA A 292 -14.33 -17.61 -13.33
N ARG A 293 -13.70 -18.39 -14.21
CA ARG A 293 -13.36 -18.00 -15.60
C ARG A 293 -14.59 -17.61 -16.42
N GLU A 294 -15.64 -18.42 -16.37
CA GLU A 294 -16.88 -18.14 -17.14
C GLU A 294 -17.52 -16.82 -16.71
N ALA A 295 -17.64 -16.59 -15.39
CA ALA A 295 -18.14 -15.33 -14.85
C ALA A 295 -17.30 -14.12 -15.30
N ALA A 296 -15.96 -14.26 -15.25
CA ALA A 296 -15.03 -13.23 -15.69
C ALA A 296 -15.16 -12.93 -17.19
N THR A 297 -15.47 -13.93 -18.02
CA THR A 297 -15.66 -13.76 -19.47
C THR A 297 -16.95 -13.02 -19.81
N ASN A 298 -17.98 -13.18 -18.97
CA ASN A 298 -19.34 -12.66 -19.26
C ASN A 298 -19.58 -11.24 -18.72
N ILE A 299 -18.68 -10.67 -17.91
CA ILE A 299 -18.81 -9.30 -17.42
C ILE A 299 -18.33 -8.27 -18.46
N PHE A 300 -18.84 -7.05 -18.35
CA PHE A 300 -18.30 -5.92 -19.10
C PHE A 300 -17.54 -4.98 -18.16
N VAL A 301 -16.21 -4.95 -18.29
CA VAL A 301 -15.32 -4.03 -17.58
C VAL A 301 -14.29 -3.47 -18.56
N THR A 302 -13.99 -2.17 -18.46
CA THR A 302 -13.10 -1.51 -19.38
C THR A 302 -12.50 -0.25 -18.78
N GLY A 303 -11.34 0.17 -19.30
CA GLY A 303 -10.68 1.42 -19.01
C GLY A 303 -9.67 1.76 -20.09
N SER A 304 -9.68 2.99 -20.57
CA SER A 304 -8.89 3.42 -21.75
C SER A 304 -7.39 3.11 -21.62
N TYR A 305 -6.85 3.12 -20.40
CA TYR A 305 -5.43 2.87 -20.15
C TYR A 305 -5.14 1.45 -19.62
N TRP A 306 -6.15 0.60 -19.47
CA TRP A 306 -5.96 -0.73 -18.87
C TRP A 306 -5.04 -1.63 -19.70
N LEU A 307 -4.97 -1.37 -21.02
CA LEU A 307 -4.14 -2.11 -21.97
C LEU A 307 -2.78 -1.44 -22.26
N SER A 308 -2.40 -0.36 -21.53
CA SER A 308 -1.08 0.28 -21.71
C SER A 308 0.06 -0.72 -21.54
N ALA A 309 0.92 -0.81 -22.53
CA ALA A 309 1.95 -1.82 -22.64
C ALA A 309 3.20 -1.54 -21.78
N VAL A 310 3.54 -0.26 -21.59
CA VAL A 310 4.73 0.15 -20.82
C VAL A 310 4.67 -0.33 -19.37
N PRO A 311 3.60 -0.12 -18.59
CA PRO A 311 3.48 -0.69 -17.26
C PRO A 311 3.53 -2.22 -17.23
N MET A 312 3.05 -2.89 -18.29
CA MET A 312 3.09 -4.36 -18.39
C MET A 312 4.52 -4.87 -18.57
N ALA A 313 5.32 -4.21 -19.42
CA ALA A 313 6.74 -4.53 -19.58
C ALA A 313 7.53 -4.32 -18.27
N ALA A 314 7.26 -3.23 -17.56
CA ALA A 314 7.85 -2.96 -16.25
C ALA A 314 7.46 -4.06 -15.23
N ALA A 315 6.20 -4.50 -15.22
CA ALA A 315 5.72 -5.58 -14.36
C ALA A 315 6.37 -6.94 -14.67
N ILE A 316 6.55 -7.29 -15.95
CA ILE A 316 7.27 -8.51 -16.34
C ILE A 316 8.68 -8.50 -15.77
N GLU A 317 9.40 -7.38 -15.90
CA GLU A 317 10.76 -7.27 -15.37
C GLU A 317 10.78 -7.28 -13.83
N THR A 318 9.79 -6.67 -13.19
CA THR A 318 9.60 -6.78 -11.74
C THR A 318 9.44 -8.24 -11.29
N LEU A 319 8.63 -9.04 -12.00
CA LEU A 319 8.44 -10.46 -11.70
C LEU A 319 9.72 -11.28 -11.95
N ARG A 320 10.55 -10.90 -12.93
CA ARG A 320 11.88 -11.51 -13.12
C ARG A 320 12.77 -11.25 -11.92
N LEU A 321 12.87 -10.00 -11.45
CA LEU A 321 13.63 -9.65 -10.24
C LEU A 321 13.12 -10.40 -9.00
N VAL A 322 11.80 -10.58 -8.87
CA VAL A 322 11.18 -11.38 -7.79
C VAL A 322 11.70 -12.83 -7.80
N ARG A 323 11.89 -13.42 -8.97
CA ARG A 323 12.37 -14.81 -9.11
C ARG A 323 13.89 -14.94 -8.97
N GLU A 324 14.64 -13.92 -9.41
CA GLU A 324 16.10 -13.98 -9.55
C GLU A 324 16.85 -13.51 -8.31
N THR A 325 16.20 -12.78 -7.39
CA THR A 325 16.87 -12.15 -6.26
C THR A 325 16.34 -12.65 -4.91
N ASP A 326 17.13 -12.43 -3.86
CA ASP A 326 16.81 -12.67 -2.46
C ASP A 326 16.11 -11.47 -1.78
N TYR A 327 15.43 -10.61 -2.57
CA TYR A 327 14.84 -9.35 -2.09
C TYR A 327 13.96 -9.51 -0.85
N LEU A 328 13.23 -10.64 -0.74
CA LEU A 328 12.29 -10.88 0.35
C LEU A 328 13.03 -11.09 1.68
N GLU A 329 14.05 -11.91 1.66
CA GLU A 329 14.93 -12.22 2.79
C GLU A 329 15.75 -10.99 3.18
N HIS A 330 16.30 -10.27 2.16
CA HIS A 330 17.04 -9.04 2.34
C HIS A 330 16.21 -7.94 3.01
N THR A 331 15.01 -7.66 2.49
CA THR A 331 14.13 -6.63 3.05
C THR A 331 13.67 -6.98 4.46
N LYS A 332 13.37 -8.27 4.72
CA LYS A 332 13.02 -8.75 6.06
C LYS A 332 14.16 -8.53 7.06
N ARG A 333 15.37 -8.92 6.71
CA ARG A 333 16.56 -8.74 7.57
C ARG A 333 16.77 -7.27 7.96
N LEU A 334 16.69 -6.36 6.97
CA LEU A 334 16.85 -4.92 7.22
C LEU A 334 15.71 -4.34 8.05
N ALA A 335 14.49 -4.79 7.79
CA ALA A 335 13.32 -4.38 8.55
C ALA A 335 13.41 -4.82 10.02
N ASP A 336 13.79 -6.06 10.27
CA ASP A 336 13.99 -6.58 11.63
C ASP A 336 15.11 -5.80 12.37
N LYS A 337 16.21 -5.48 11.67
CA LYS A 337 17.31 -4.66 12.23
C LYS A 337 16.85 -3.25 12.61
N LEU A 338 16.10 -2.57 11.73
CA LEU A 338 15.58 -1.23 12.02
C LEU A 338 14.62 -1.26 13.21
N ARG A 339 13.69 -2.20 13.22
CA ARG A 339 12.70 -2.36 14.30
C ARG A 339 13.35 -2.61 15.65
N ALA A 340 14.34 -3.50 15.70
CA ALA A 340 15.09 -3.77 16.92
C ALA A 340 15.80 -2.51 17.45
N GLY A 341 16.51 -1.79 16.58
CA GLY A 341 17.21 -0.56 16.98
C GLY A 341 16.24 0.54 17.46
N ILE A 342 15.10 0.74 16.79
CA ILE A 342 14.08 1.70 17.23
C ILE A 342 13.46 1.28 18.58
N ALA A 343 13.24 -0.01 18.82
CA ALA A 343 12.72 -0.51 20.10
C ALA A 343 13.70 -0.22 21.25
N GLU A 344 15.00 -0.50 21.07
CA GLU A 344 16.03 -0.19 22.04
C GLU A 344 16.15 1.31 22.34
N GLN A 345 16.04 2.15 21.31
CA GLN A 345 16.05 3.61 21.47
C GLN A 345 14.82 4.09 22.25
N ALA A 346 13.63 3.62 21.89
CA ALA A 346 12.39 3.98 22.61
C ALA A 346 12.49 3.64 24.09
N GLU A 347 12.98 2.44 24.44
CA GLU A 347 13.18 2.00 25.82
C GLU A 347 14.18 2.90 26.57
N ARG A 348 15.37 3.20 25.97
CA ARG A 348 16.38 4.09 26.58
C ARG A 348 15.82 5.49 26.87
N HIS A 349 14.95 5.99 26.01
CA HIS A 349 14.30 7.29 26.17
C HIS A 349 13.05 7.26 27.06
N GLY A 350 12.60 6.08 27.51
CA GLY A 350 11.45 5.89 28.38
C GLY A 350 10.10 5.99 27.64
N PHE A 351 10.08 5.64 26.36
CA PHE A 351 8.86 5.57 25.57
C PHE A 351 8.46 4.12 25.32
N GLU A 352 7.16 3.83 25.40
CA GLU A 352 6.58 2.60 24.90
C GLU A 352 6.12 2.84 23.45
N LEU A 353 6.87 2.29 22.48
CA LEU A 353 6.57 2.35 21.05
C LEU A 353 6.18 0.96 20.56
N LYS A 354 4.92 0.79 20.21
CA LYS A 354 4.42 -0.45 19.61
C LYS A 354 4.79 -0.50 18.13
N GLN A 355 5.36 -1.62 17.72
CA GLN A 355 5.67 -1.91 16.32
C GLN A 355 4.90 -3.16 15.90
N THR A 356 3.82 -2.96 15.15
CA THR A 356 2.86 -4.01 14.80
C THR A 356 2.83 -4.31 13.30
N GLY A 357 2.25 -5.43 12.91
CA GLY A 357 2.21 -5.90 11.52
C GLY A 357 3.48 -6.60 11.05
N PRO A 358 3.57 -6.92 9.75
CA PRO A 358 4.74 -7.56 9.15
C PRO A 358 6.01 -6.70 9.29
N SER A 359 7.17 -7.34 9.49
CA SER A 359 8.44 -6.62 9.61
C SER A 359 8.68 -5.62 8.47
N VAL A 360 8.40 -6.05 7.25
CA VAL A 360 8.60 -5.24 6.02
C VAL A 360 7.52 -4.18 5.79
N MET A 361 6.47 -4.17 6.61
CA MET A 361 5.38 -3.19 6.56
C MET A 361 4.95 -2.78 7.98
N PRO A 362 5.87 -2.31 8.84
CA PRO A 362 5.55 -2.03 10.24
C PRO A 362 4.65 -0.81 10.38
N GLN A 363 3.71 -0.90 11.30
CA GLN A 363 3.01 0.25 11.89
C GLN A 363 3.69 0.58 13.23
N MET A 364 3.98 1.85 13.45
CA MET A 364 4.63 2.33 14.69
C MET A 364 3.71 3.35 15.38
N LEU A 365 3.24 3.01 16.58
CA LEU A 365 2.36 3.85 17.37
C LEU A 365 2.85 3.93 18.82
N PHE A 366 2.90 5.14 19.41
CA PHE A 366 3.25 5.30 20.81
C PHE A 366 2.07 4.86 21.69
N ALA A 367 2.36 4.07 22.71
CA ALA A 367 1.36 3.72 23.71
C ALA A 367 0.95 4.97 24.51
N GLY A 368 -0.36 5.11 24.75
CA GLY A 368 -0.89 6.27 25.45
C GLY A 368 -0.75 7.59 24.70
N ASP A 369 -0.54 7.57 23.39
CA ASP A 369 -0.67 8.75 22.54
C ASP A 369 -2.16 9.15 22.43
N ASP A 370 -2.41 10.41 22.09
CA ASP A 370 -3.77 10.89 21.89
C ASP A 370 -4.37 10.37 20.56
N GLU A 371 -5.67 10.60 20.36
CA GLU A 371 -6.39 10.19 19.15
C GLU A 371 -5.80 10.82 17.86
N LEU A 372 -5.02 11.89 17.99
CA LEU A 372 -4.37 12.62 16.91
C LEU A 372 -2.95 12.11 16.61
N VAL A 373 -2.50 11.10 17.37
CA VAL A 373 -1.12 10.58 17.36
C VAL A 373 -0.07 11.69 17.46
N SER A 374 -0.31 12.63 18.37
CA SER A 374 0.47 13.87 18.51
C SER A 374 1.94 13.62 18.78
N ARG A 375 2.24 12.62 19.64
CA ARG A 375 3.62 12.21 19.91
C ARG A 375 4.27 11.56 18.71
N GLY A 376 3.55 10.66 18.03
CA GLY A 376 3.99 10.03 16.79
C GLY A 376 4.30 11.05 15.70
N ARG A 377 3.47 12.08 15.55
CA ARG A 377 3.67 13.19 14.60
C ARG A 377 4.88 14.05 14.96
N ALA A 378 5.06 14.39 16.23
CA ALA A 378 6.22 15.15 16.67
C ALA A 378 7.51 14.35 16.45
N TRP A 379 7.51 13.05 16.76
CA TRP A 379 8.65 12.17 16.55
C TRP A 379 9.00 12.06 15.06
N THR A 380 8.04 11.75 14.20
CA THR A 380 8.28 11.64 12.76
C THR A 380 8.69 12.97 12.11
N SER A 381 8.19 14.10 12.60
CA SER A 381 8.65 15.43 12.18
C SER A 381 10.15 15.61 12.45
N GLU A 382 10.64 15.25 13.64
CA GLU A 382 12.07 15.32 13.94
C GLU A 382 12.89 14.30 13.12
N VAL A 383 12.37 13.08 12.90
CA VAL A 383 13.02 12.08 12.02
C VAL A 383 13.20 12.62 10.60
N ILE A 384 12.17 13.28 10.05
CA ILE A 384 12.21 13.88 8.71
C ILE A 384 13.25 15.00 8.62
N LYS A 385 13.36 15.85 9.65
CA LYS A 385 14.40 16.89 9.72
C LYS A 385 15.81 16.32 9.68
N ASN A 386 15.96 15.07 10.12
CA ASN A 386 17.24 14.35 10.13
C ASN A 386 17.39 13.36 8.95
N GLY A 387 16.57 13.48 7.90
CA GLY A 387 16.81 12.84 6.62
C GLY A 387 16.21 11.45 6.42
N ALA A 388 15.28 11.01 7.28
CA ALA A 388 14.50 9.77 7.05
C ALA A 388 12.99 10.09 6.97
N TYR A 389 12.32 9.56 5.94
CA TYR A 389 10.91 9.81 5.69
C TYR A 389 10.08 8.65 6.25
N LEU A 390 9.67 8.77 7.51
CA LEU A 390 8.72 7.89 8.18
C LEU A 390 7.32 8.53 8.19
N HIS A 391 6.27 7.72 8.26
CA HIS A 391 4.90 8.21 8.33
C HIS A 391 4.35 8.10 9.77
N PRO A 392 3.67 9.13 10.29
CA PRO A 392 3.25 9.15 11.71
C PRO A 392 2.14 8.17 12.07
N TRP A 393 1.32 7.75 11.10
CA TRP A 393 0.13 6.93 11.33
C TRP A 393 -0.18 5.92 10.21
N HIS A 394 0.61 5.88 9.15
CA HIS A 394 0.49 4.87 8.09
C HIS A 394 1.63 3.85 8.25
N ASN A 395 1.39 2.59 7.92
CA ASN A 395 2.46 1.62 7.90
C ASN A 395 3.54 2.00 6.88
N MET A 396 4.76 1.62 7.18
CA MET A 396 5.92 1.83 6.33
C MET A 396 6.13 0.65 5.39
N PHE A 397 7.08 0.80 4.48
CA PHE A 397 7.47 -0.23 3.52
C PHE A 397 8.99 -0.27 3.38
N PHE A 398 9.51 -1.47 3.09
CA PHE A 398 10.90 -1.65 2.70
C PHE A 398 10.98 -1.94 1.21
N THR A 399 12.08 -1.56 0.59
CA THR A 399 12.41 -1.86 -0.80
C THR A 399 13.73 -2.64 -0.84
N ALA A 400 13.92 -3.46 -1.85
CA ALA A 400 15.16 -4.20 -2.08
C ALA A 400 16.41 -3.30 -2.26
N SER A 401 16.21 -2.00 -2.48
CA SER A 401 17.29 -1.03 -2.57
C SER A 401 17.77 -0.50 -1.22
N HIS A 402 17.06 -0.76 -0.10
CA HIS A 402 17.56 -0.38 1.23
C HIS A 402 18.86 -1.09 1.55
N THR A 403 19.76 -0.38 2.22
CA THR A 403 21.08 -0.87 2.61
C THR A 403 21.27 -0.84 4.14
N ASP A 404 22.29 -1.53 4.65
CA ASP A 404 22.66 -1.43 6.06
C ASP A 404 23.06 0.00 6.45
N GLU A 405 23.62 0.80 5.52
CA GLU A 405 23.92 2.22 5.73
C GLU A 405 22.65 3.05 5.89
N ASP A 406 21.63 2.81 5.06
CA ASP A 406 20.32 3.49 5.20
C ASP A 406 19.70 3.20 6.57
N ILE A 407 19.79 1.94 7.04
CA ILE A 407 19.31 1.57 8.38
C ILE A 407 20.08 2.31 9.48
N ALA A 408 21.42 2.35 9.39
CA ALA A 408 22.26 3.03 10.38
C ALA A 408 21.91 4.53 10.46
N ARG A 409 21.82 5.21 9.31
CA ARG A 409 21.45 6.63 9.24
C ARG A 409 20.04 6.90 9.75
N THR A 410 19.10 5.99 9.48
CA THR A 410 17.74 6.11 10.01
C THR A 410 17.72 5.96 11.53
N LEU A 411 18.52 5.04 12.09
CA LEU A 411 18.66 4.90 13.54
C LEU A 411 19.30 6.13 14.18
N GLU A 412 20.25 6.79 13.52
CA GLU A 412 20.77 8.09 13.97
C GLU A 412 19.67 9.16 14.01
N ALA A 413 18.85 9.23 12.96
CA ALA A 413 17.75 10.19 12.87
C ALA A 413 16.68 9.93 13.95
N THR A 414 16.32 8.67 14.20
CA THR A 414 15.34 8.30 15.21
C THR A 414 15.83 8.51 16.63
N GLU A 415 17.13 8.31 16.91
CA GLU A 415 17.77 8.62 18.21
C GLU A 415 17.65 10.11 18.53
N VAL A 416 18.00 10.97 17.59
CA VAL A 416 17.85 12.43 17.73
C VAL A 416 16.40 12.81 17.99
N ALA A 417 15.47 12.19 17.26
CA ALA A 417 14.04 12.47 17.40
C ALA A 417 13.50 12.07 18.78
N PHE A 418 13.87 10.92 19.33
CA PHE A 418 13.49 10.51 20.70
C PHE A 418 14.02 11.51 21.73
N GLY A 419 15.27 11.96 21.61
CA GLY A 419 15.83 12.98 22.47
C GLY A 419 15.05 14.31 22.41
N ALA A 420 14.66 14.73 21.21
CA ALA A 420 13.93 15.97 20.99
C ALA A 420 12.52 15.97 21.59
N ILE A 421 11.76 14.89 21.44
CA ILE A 421 10.37 14.81 21.96
C ILE A 421 10.34 14.62 23.48
N LYS A 422 11.40 14.06 24.08
CA LYS A 422 11.52 13.94 25.54
C LYS A 422 11.55 15.30 26.23
N GLN A 423 12.08 16.33 25.57
CA GLN A 423 12.28 17.67 26.13
C GLN A 423 11.12 18.64 25.85
N LYS A 424 10.18 18.28 24.97
CA LYS A 424 9.08 19.17 24.55
C LYS A 424 7.74 18.64 25.08
N ALA A 425 6.98 19.52 25.75
CA ALA A 425 5.54 19.32 25.88
C ALA A 425 4.93 19.48 24.48
N VAL A 426 4.31 18.42 23.96
CA VAL A 426 3.77 18.42 22.61
C VAL A 426 2.41 19.07 22.61
N ALA A 427 2.32 20.31 22.07
CA ALA A 427 1.05 20.96 21.76
C ALA A 427 0.64 20.62 20.33
N VAL A 428 -0.57 20.15 20.12
CA VAL A 428 -1.10 19.76 18.81
C VAL A 428 -2.43 20.40 18.51
N SER A 429 -2.61 20.86 17.29
CA SER A 429 -3.90 21.30 16.76
C SER A 429 -4.79 20.09 16.42
N ARG A 430 -6.08 20.17 16.74
CA ARG A 430 -7.08 19.15 16.44
C ARG A 430 -7.15 18.88 14.93
N LEU A 431 -7.19 17.60 14.54
CA LEU A 431 -7.42 17.18 13.15
C LEU A 431 -8.90 16.84 12.95
N ASP A 432 -9.54 17.46 11.97
CA ASP A 432 -10.94 17.21 11.62
C ASP A 432 -11.20 15.81 11.03
N ILE A 433 -10.13 15.05 10.77
CA ILE A 433 -10.22 13.72 10.14
C ILE A 433 -10.92 12.68 11.00
N LEU A 434 -10.75 12.75 12.34
CA LEU A 434 -11.28 11.73 13.24
C LEU A 434 -12.80 11.78 13.35
N ASP A 435 -13.42 12.92 13.06
CA ASP A 435 -14.87 13.08 13.06
C ASP A 435 -15.53 12.42 11.83
N THR A 436 -14.74 12.02 10.82
CA THR A 436 -15.22 11.48 9.53
C THR A 436 -14.95 9.99 9.33
N VAL A 437 -14.12 9.36 10.17
CA VAL A 437 -13.86 7.92 10.13
C VAL A 437 -14.99 7.20 10.87
N GLN A 438 -15.77 6.36 10.18
CA GLN A 438 -16.72 5.48 10.85
C GLN A 438 -15.94 4.41 11.63
N ARG A 439 -16.10 4.46 12.96
CA ARG A 439 -15.67 3.39 13.86
C ARG A 439 -16.57 2.16 13.73
#